data_d46e49df7a8f12710c7a413e6a5fe623
#
_entry.id   d46e49df7a8f12710c7a413e6a5fe623
#
_cell.length_a   1.000
_cell.length_b   1.000
_cell.length_c   1.000
_cell.angle_alpha   90.00
_cell.angle_beta   90.00
_cell.angle_gamma   90.00
#
_symmetry.space_group_name_H-M   'P 1'
#
loop_
_entity.id
_entity.type
_entity.pdbx_description
1 polymer ?
#
loop_
_entity_poly.entity_id
_entity_poly.type
_entity_poly.pdbx_seq_one_letter_code
_entity_poly.pdbx_strand_id
1 'polypeptide(L)'
;MVTENPFVKLFAIDFKDHLEVKKSGNTELKYVSWAYAWAEVKKLYPVASYEVKKFNGLPYVYDPITDFMVYTSVTIEGVSHEMWLPVLDGANKAMKAVPYTYTTPKWDYNPQTRRREKIG
;
A
#
# COMPACT_ATOMS: atom_id res chain seq x y z
N MET A 1 26.38 2.04 25.84
CA MET A 1 25.61 3.05 25.09
C MET A 1 24.35 2.44 24.57
N VAL A 2 23.23 2.99 24.90
CA VAL A 2 21.93 2.51 24.42
C VAL A 2 21.67 3.13 23.06
N THR A 3 21.52 2.27 22.05
CA THR A 3 21.15 2.72 20.72
C THR A 3 19.64 2.91 20.67
N GLU A 4 19.18 4.06 20.19
CA GLU A 4 17.76 4.31 20.04
C GLU A 4 17.13 3.30 19.09
N ASN A 5 15.97 2.74 19.46
CA ASN A 5 15.24 1.81 18.62
C ASN A 5 14.81 2.52 17.33
N PRO A 6 15.12 1.97 16.13
CA PRO A 6 14.71 2.57 14.87
C PRO A 6 13.21 2.83 14.79
N PHE A 7 12.38 1.96 15.36
CA PHE A 7 10.93 2.14 15.36
C PHE A 7 10.53 3.42 16.10
N VAL A 8 11.14 3.70 17.25
CA VAL A 8 10.84 4.91 18.04
C VAL A 8 11.21 6.16 17.24
N LYS A 9 12.38 6.15 16.61
CA LYS A 9 12.84 7.27 15.77
C LYS A 9 11.90 7.53 14.60
N LEU A 10 11.53 6.46 13.89
CA LEU A 10 10.66 6.58 12.72
C LEU A 10 9.25 7.00 13.10
N PHE A 11 8.75 6.50 14.24
CA PHE A 11 7.43 6.85 14.74
C PHE A 11 7.32 8.33 15.09
N ALA A 12 8.44 8.97 15.45
CA ALA A 12 8.47 10.39 15.80
C ALA A 12 8.43 11.32 14.58
N ILE A 13 8.57 10.80 13.37
CA ILE A 13 8.53 11.61 12.16
C ILE A 13 7.12 12.13 11.91
N ASP A 14 7.01 13.44 11.69
CA ASP A 14 5.73 14.07 11.36
C ASP A 14 5.64 14.24 9.83
N PHE A 15 4.65 13.58 9.23
CA PHE A 15 4.40 13.65 7.79
C PHE A 15 3.30 14.63 7.43
N LYS A 16 2.86 15.44 8.37
CA LYS A 16 1.69 16.32 8.22
C LYS A 16 1.76 17.20 6.96
N ASP A 17 2.93 17.74 6.65
CA ASP A 17 3.12 18.62 5.50
C ASP A 17 3.40 17.88 4.19
N HIS A 18 3.42 16.55 4.22
CA HIS A 18 3.80 15.71 3.08
C HIS A 18 2.77 14.64 2.79
N LEU A 19 1.53 14.86 3.20
CA LEU A 19 0.44 13.94 2.93
C LEU A 19 -0.13 14.18 1.54
N GLU A 20 -0.34 13.09 0.83
CA GLU A 20 -1.07 13.10 -0.43
C GLU A 20 -2.53 12.77 -0.16
N VAL A 21 -3.40 13.25 -1.02
CA VAL A 21 -4.84 13.07 -0.88
C VAL A 21 -5.36 12.27 -2.05
N LYS A 22 -6.07 11.19 -1.74
CA LYS A 22 -6.80 10.42 -2.74
C LYS A 22 -8.29 10.55 -2.45
N LYS A 23 -9.04 11.09 -3.42
CA LYS A 23 -10.49 11.21 -3.30
C LYS A 23 -11.16 9.98 -3.90
N SER A 24 -12.06 9.39 -3.14
CA SER A 24 -12.90 8.29 -3.59
C SER A 24 -14.34 8.64 -3.24
N GLY A 25 -15.08 9.18 -4.22
CA GLY A 25 -16.41 9.71 -3.98
C GLY A 25 -16.39 10.89 -3.01
N ASN A 26 -17.09 10.77 -1.88
CA ASN A 26 -17.08 11.77 -0.81
C ASN A 26 -16.00 11.51 0.23
N THR A 27 -15.26 10.42 0.09
CA THR A 27 -14.22 10.06 1.04
C THR A 27 -12.90 10.61 0.57
N GLU A 28 -12.21 11.31 1.46
CA GLU A 28 -10.88 11.82 1.23
C GLU A 28 -9.91 11.01 2.08
N LEU A 29 -8.96 10.34 1.42
CA LEU A 29 -7.93 9.54 2.08
C LEU A 29 -6.61 10.29 2.03
N LYS A 30 -6.01 10.48 3.19
CA LYS A 30 -4.67 11.08 3.31
C LYS A 30 -3.66 9.98 3.52
N TYR A 31 -2.57 10.04 2.78
CA TYR A 31 -1.53 9.02 2.88
C TYR A 31 -0.16 9.63 2.57
N VAL A 32 0.89 8.95 3.02
CA VAL A 32 2.26 9.29 2.68
C VAL A 32 2.68 8.40 1.52
N SER A 33 3.24 8.98 0.45
CA SER A 33 3.76 8.16 -0.64
C SER A 33 4.90 7.27 -0.13
N TRP A 34 4.99 6.06 -0.68
CA TRP A 34 6.05 5.14 -0.27
C TRP A 34 7.45 5.71 -0.57
N ALA A 35 7.57 6.46 -1.67
CA ALA A 35 8.85 7.07 -2.04
C ALA A 35 9.29 8.09 -1.00
N TYR A 36 8.35 8.93 -0.53
CA TYR A 36 8.67 9.89 0.52
C TYR A 36 8.99 9.22 1.85
N ALA A 37 8.18 8.24 2.24
CA ALA A 37 8.42 7.48 3.46
C ALA A 37 9.78 6.80 3.44
N TRP A 38 10.14 6.18 2.30
CA TRP A 38 11.41 5.52 2.14
C TRP A 38 12.58 6.52 2.18
N ALA A 39 12.40 7.71 1.57
CA ALA A 39 13.41 8.76 1.63
C ALA A 39 13.69 9.19 3.08
N GLU A 40 12.67 9.32 3.90
CA GLU A 40 12.84 9.66 5.32
C GLU A 40 13.59 8.55 6.08
N VAL A 41 13.28 7.29 5.77
CA VAL A 41 14.02 6.16 6.35
C VAL A 41 15.49 6.23 5.96
N LYS A 42 15.80 6.49 4.69
CA LYS A 42 17.17 6.54 4.19
C LYS A 42 17.96 7.72 4.76
N LYS A 43 17.30 8.83 5.09
CA LYS A 43 17.95 9.96 5.76
C LYS A 43 18.47 9.58 7.14
N LEU A 44 17.68 8.83 7.89
CA LEU A 44 18.04 8.39 9.24
C LEU A 44 18.92 7.13 9.22
N TYR A 45 18.67 6.24 8.29
CA TYR A 45 19.34 4.96 8.17
C TYR A 45 19.82 4.74 6.74
N PRO A 46 20.97 5.34 6.34
CA PRO A 46 21.41 5.29 4.95
C PRO A 46 21.67 3.88 4.41
N VAL A 47 21.95 2.92 5.30
CA VAL A 47 22.19 1.53 4.90
C VAL A 47 20.93 0.67 4.97
N ALA A 48 19.77 1.26 5.28
CA ALA A 48 18.51 0.53 5.24
C ALA A 48 18.26 0.02 3.82
N SER A 49 17.69 -1.17 3.72
CA SER A 49 17.42 -1.81 2.43
C SER A 49 16.04 -2.45 2.43
N TYR A 50 15.55 -2.68 1.23
CA TYR A 50 14.33 -3.47 1.05
C TYR A 50 14.55 -4.50 -0.04
N GLU A 51 13.72 -5.53 -0.02
CA GLU A 51 13.74 -6.58 -1.02
C GLU A 51 12.31 -6.95 -1.39
N VAL A 52 12.06 -7.06 -2.69
CA VAL A 52 10.86 -7.71 -3.21
C VAL A 52 11.25 -9.15 -3.48
N LYS A 53 10.67 -10.08 -2.73
CA LYS A 53 11.03 -11.49 -2.87
C LYS A 53 10.58 -12.04 -4.22
N LYS A 54 11.46 -12.82 -4.83
CA LYS A 54 11.20 -13.42 -6.13
C LYS A 54 10.97 -14.92 -5.98
N PHE A 55 10.01 -15.42 -6.74
CA PHE A 55 9.66 -16.83 -6.81
C PHE A 55 9.80 -17.25 -8.28
N ASN A 56 10.74 -18.15 -8.56
CA ASN A 56 11.08 -18.54 -9.93
C ASN A 56 11.40 -17.33 -10.83
N GLY A 57 12.09 -16.32 -10.27
CA GLY A 57 12.45 -15.10 -10.98
C GLY A 57 11.33 -14.07 -11.09
N LEU A 58 10.15 -14.32 -10.53
CA LEU A 58 9.01 -13.42 -10.60
C LEU A 58 8.78 -12.73 -9.25
N PRO A 59 8.37 -11.45 -9.23
CA PRO A 59 8.16 -10.70 -7.98
C PRO A 59 6.83 -11.04 -7.30
N TYR A 60 6.17 -12.10 -7.68
CA TYR A 60 4.92 -12.55 -7.09
C TYR A 60 4.85 -14.07 -7.08
N VAL A 61 3.96 -14.60 -6.26
CA VAL A 61 3.64 -16.02 -6.22
C VAL A 61 2.13 -16.19 -6.39
N TYR A 62 1.74 -17.24 -7.11
CA TYR A 62 0.35 -17.56 -7.34
C TYR A 62 -0.03 -18.85 -6.65
N ASP A 63 -1.19 -18.85 -6.00
CA ASP A 63 -1.80 -20.03 -5.39
C ASP A 63 -3.31 -19.94 -5.65
N PRO A 64 -3.99 -21.07 -6.03
CA PRO A 64 -5.43 -21.04 -6.32
C PRO A 64 -6.30 -20.55 -5.15
N ILE A 65 -5.79 -20.63 -3.93
CA ILE A 65 -6.54 -20.21 -2.73
C ILE A 65 -6.35 -18.71 -2.49
N THR A 66 -5.14 -18.21 -2.63
CA THR A 66 -4.79 -16.83 -2.29
C THR A 66 -4.67 -15.90 -3.52
N ASP A 67 -4.75 -16.46 -4.73
CA ASP A 67 -4.46 -15.76 -5.97
C ASP A 67 -3.02 -15.20 -5.95
N PHE A 68 -2.78 -14.01 -6.50
CA PHE A 68 -1.43 -13.44 -6.59
C PHE A 68 -1.06 -12.72 -5.30
N MET A 69 0.14 -13.02 -4.79
CA MET A 69 0.67 -12.39 -3.59
C MET A 69 2.06 -11.83 -3.86
N VAL A 70 2.37 -10.71 -3.23
CA VAL A 70 3.70 -10.10 -3.24
C VAL A 70 4.24 -10.10 -1.82
N TYR A 71 5.51 -10.49 -1.68
CA TYR A 71 6.21 -10.51 -0.39
C TYR A 71 7.38 -9.55 -0.44
N THR A 72 7.48 -8.70 0.57
CA THR A 72 8.57 -7.74 0.69
C THR A 72 9.20 -7.83 2.07
N SER A 73 10.46 -7.42 2.16
CA SER A 73 11.11 -7.25 3.46
C SER A 73 11.86 -5.93 3.50
N VAL A 74 11.91 -5.33 4.69
CA VAL A 74 12.67 -4.11 4.95
C VAL A 74 13.63 -4.41 6.07
N THR A 75 14.90 -4.04 5.89
CA THR A 75 15.94 -4.24 6.88
C THR A 75 16.51 -2.90 7.32
N ILE A 76 16.44 -2.63 8.62
CA ILE A 76 16.98 -1.42 9.24
C ILE A 76 17.77 -1.83 10.45
N GLU A 77 19.05 -1.42 10.49
CA GLU A 77 19.95 -1.72 11.62
C GLU A 77 19.99 -3.22 11.97
N GLY A 78 20.02 -4.06 10.92
CA GLY A 78 20.08 -5.52 11.10
C GLY A 78 18.76 -6.18 11.47
N VAL A 79 17.69 -5.42 11.63
CA VAL A 79 16.36 -5.96 11.92
C VAL A 79 15.53 -5.95 10.66
N SER A 80 14.97 -7.10 10.30
CA SER A 80 14.17 -7.28 9.10
C SER A 80 12.71 -7.49 9.45
N HIS A 81 11.84 -6.81 8.71
CA HIS A 81 10.39 -6.98 8.79
C HIS A 81 9.85 -7.40 7.43
N GLU A 82 9.04 -8.43 7.43
CA GLU A 82 8.43 -8.96 6.22
C GLU A 82 6.96 -8.56 6.15
N MET A 83 6.53 -8.15 4.97
CA MET A 83 5.13 -7.86 4.69
C MET A 83 4.70 -8.57 3.44
N TRP A 84 3.44 -8.91 3.36
CA TRP A 84 2.84 -9.50 2.17
C TRP A 84 1.52 -8.81 1.89
N LEU A 85 1.15 -8.76 0.61
CA LEU A 85 -0.06 -8.12 0.16
C LEU A 85 -0.57 -8.82 -1.09
N PRO A 86 -1.88 -9.07 -1.20
CA PRO A 86 -2.42 -9.59 -2.45
C PRO A 86 -2.38 -8.52 -3.54
N VAL A 87 -2.16 -8.95 -4.79
CA VAL A 87 -2.30 -8.08 -5.94
C VAL A 87 -3.79 -7.84 -6.16
N LEU A 88 -4.19 -6.58 -6.20
CA LEU A 88 -5.60 -6.21 -6.28
C LEU A 88 -5.94 -5.65 -7.66
N ASP A 89 -7.18 -5.89 -8.10
CA ASP A 89 -7.72 -5.25 -9.28
C ASP A 89 -8.28 -3.85 -8.94
N GLY A 90 -8.83 -3.18 -9.94
CA GLY A 90 -9.39 -1.83 -9.74
C GLY A 90 -10.62 -1.78 -8.83
N ALA A 91 -11.20 -2.93 -8.48
CA ALA A 91 -12.31 -3.03 -7.53
C ALA A 91 -11.84 -3.40 -6.12
N ASN A 92 -10.52 -3.43 -5.88
CA ASN A 92 -9.88 -3.81 -4.61
C ASN A 92 -10.16 -5.26 -4.21
N LYS A 93 -10.31 -6.14 -5.21
CA LYS A 93 -10.42 -7.57 -5.00
C LYS A 93 -9.17 -8.27 -5.50
N ALA A 94 -8.88 -9.44 -4.94
CA ALA A 94 -7.72 -10.22 -5.37
C ALA A 94 -7.78 -10.48 -6.88
N MET A 95 -6.68 -10.16 -7.58
CA MET A 95 -6.59 -10.33 -9.03
C MET A 95 -6.54 -11.80 -9.40
N LYS A 96 -7.33 -12.19 -10.39
CA LYS A 96 -7.42 -13.57 -10.87
C LYS A 96 -6.38 -13.86 -11.94
N ALA A 97 -6.05 -15.15 -12.10
CA ALA A 97 -5.05 -15.60 -13.06
C ALA A 97 -5.54 -15.62 -14.52
N VAL A 98 -6.83 -15.44 -14.75
CA VAL A 98 -7.45 -15.47 -16.08
C VAL A 98 -8.01 -14.09 -16.42
N PRO A 99 -8.11 -13.74 -17.73
CA PRO A 99 -8.76 -12.49 -18.10
C PRO A 99 -10.21 -12.45 -17.59
N TYR A 100 -10.60 -11.32 -17.03
CA TYR A 100 -11.95 -11.13 -16.53
C TYR A 100 -12.28 -9.63 -16.52
N THR A 101 -13.56 -9.33 -16.40
CA THR A 101 -14.03 -7.97 -16.22
C THR A 101 -14.51 -7.78 -14.80
N TYR A 102 -14.36 -6.57 -14.31
CA TYR A 102 -14.85 -6.21 -12.98
C TYR A 102 -15.56 -4.87 -13.07
N THR A 103 -16.46 -4.64 -12.10
CA THR A 103 -17.23 -3.42 -12.04
C THR A 103 -16.85 -2.63 -10.80
N THR A 104 -16.50 -1.37 -10.98
CA THR A 104 -16.33 -0.46 -9.85
C THR A 104 -17.64 0.28 -9.60
N PRO A 105 -18.07 0.40 -8.33
CA PRO A 105 -19.29 1.16 -8.05
C PRO A 105 -19.14 2.62 -8.48
N LYS A 106 -20.12 3.11 -9.21
CA LYS A 106 -20.22 4.53 -9.52
C LYS A 106 -21.36 5.14 -8.71
N TRP A 107 -21.10 6.31 -8.17
CA TRP A 107 -22.07 7.02 -7.37
C TRP A 107 -22.34 8.37 -8.00
N ASP A 108 -23.60 8.74 -8.10
CA ASP A 108 -23.98 10.05 -8.60
C ASP A 108 -25.05 10.65 -7.68
N TYR A 109 -25.12 11.99 -7.68
CA TYR A 109 -26.09 12.70 -6.87
C TYR A 109 -27.42 12.75 -7.61
N ASN A 110 -28.49 12.29 -6.93
CA ASN A 110 -29.84 12.39 -7.46
C ASN A 110 -30.55 13.62 -6.83
N PRO A 111 -30.75 14.69 -7.60
CA PRO A 111 -31.35 15.90 -7.04
C PRO A 111 -32.81 15.73 -6.60
N GLN A 112 -33.52 14.72 -7.12
CA GLN A 112 -34.90 14.46 -6.72
C GLN A 112 -34.97 13.83 -5.32
N THR A 113 -34.05 12.89 -5.02
CA THR A 113 -33.99 12.21 -3.70
C THR A 113 -33.10 12.93 -2.73
N ARG A 114 -32.24 13.85 -3.22
CA ARG A 114 -31.16 14.50 -2.44
C ARG A 114 -30.18 13.53 -1.82
N ARG A 115 -29.96 12.42 -2.49
CA ARG A 115 -29.04 11.37 -2.06
C ARG A 115 -28.09 10.99 -3.19
N ARG A 116 -26.95 10.48 -2.81
CA ARG A 116 -26.07 9.84 -3.78
C ARG A 116 -26.57 8.42 -4.00
N GLU A 117 -26.75 8.09 -5.26
CA GLU A 117 -27.22 6.78 -5.66
C GLU A 117 -26.18 6.06 -6.49
N LYS A 118 -26.12 4.75 -6.31
CA LYS A 118 -25.23 3.90 -7.08
C LYS A 118 -25.77 3.75 -8.49
N ILE A 119 -24.95 4.09 -9.49
CA ILE A 119 -25.30 3.95 -10.90
C ILE A 119 -24.35 2.95 -11.57
N GLY A 120 -24.88 2.12 -12.42
CA GLY A 120 -24.10 1.16 -13.21
C GLY A 120 -23.69 -0.10 -12.52
#